data_a5895304d0f66e7b8ca4fe560a97e8ff
#
_entry.id   a5895304d0f66e7b8ca4fe560a97e8ff
#
_cell.length_a   1.000
_cell.length_b   1.000
_cell.length_c   1.000
_cell.angle_alpha   90.00
_cell.angle_beta   90.00
_cell.angle_gamma   90.00
#
_symmetry.space_group_name_H-M   'P 1'
#
loop_
_entity.id
_entity.type
_entity.pdbx_description
1 polymer ?
#
loop_
_entity_poly.entity_id
_entity_poly.type
_entity_poly.pdbx_seq_one_letter_code
_entity_poly.pdbx_strand_id
1 'polypeptide(L)'
;AKEALFNILQFDIAGCAFLDLYSGTGGIGIEAISRGAEKVVFVDNSEESIKLLKENLKYLKEEAEVVRSDAAAYIACSRTKFDFIFLDPPYRDDAKPLITAIAERGILNDGGRIIYEHSDGSCGDIEGVKLVDTRNYGIAVFDFYEV
;
A
#
# COMPACT_ATOMS: atom_id res chain seq x y z
N ALA A 1 9.50 -9.82 6.56
CA ALA A 1 8.07 -9.67 6.28
C ALA A 1 7.79 -9.24 4.83
N LYS A 2 8.58 -8.31 4.29
CA LYS A 2 8.42 -7.84 2.90
C LYS A 2 8.50 -9.00 1.90
N GLU A 3 9.50 -9.85 2.02
CA GLU A 3 9.68 -10.98 1.13
C GLU A 3 8.51 -11.95 1.21
N ALA A 4 8.03 -12.23 2.42
CA ALA A 4 6.86 -13.08 2.63
C ALA A 4 5.61 -12.49 1.98
N LEU A 5 5.39 -11.18 2.11
CA LEU A 5 4.26 -10.51 1.47
C LEU A 5 4.30 -10.71 -0.06
N PHE A 6 5.43 -10.44 -0.68
CA PHE A 6 5.52 -10.55 -2.14
C PHE A 6 5.50 -11.99 -2.64
N ASN A 7 5.86 -12.97 -1.81
CA ASN A 7 5.63 -14.37 -2.14
C ASN A 7 4.12 -14.69 -2.20
N ILE A 8 3.32 -14.08 -1.34
CA ILE A 8 1.86 -14.21 -1.40
C ILE A 8 1.31 -13.61 -2.69
N LEU A 9 1.85 -12.47 -3.12
CA LEU A 9 1.37 -11.72 -4.28
C LEU A 9 2.00 -12.17 -5.60
N GLN A 10 2.90 -13.15 -5.60
CA GLN A 10 3.80 -13.44 -6.71
C GLN A 10 3.13 -13.68 -8.05
N PHE A 11 1.89 -14.19 -8.08
CA PHE A 11 1.18 -14.46 -9.32
C PHE A 11 0.33 -13.29 -9.82
N ASP A 12 0.17 -12.25 -9.00
CA ASP A 12 -0.73 -11.13 -9.30
C ASP A 12 -0.01 -9.79 -9.41
N ILE A 13 1.27 -9.75 -9.07
CA ILE A 13 2.02 -8.49 -9.01
C ILE A 13 2.44 -7.99 -10.39
N ALA A 14 2.84 -8.90 -11.30
CA ALA A 14 3.28 -8.51 -12.63
C ALA A 14 2.15 -7.84 -13.41
N GLY A 15 2.41 -6.65 -13.94
CA GLY A 15 1.42 -5.88 -14.69
C GLY A 15 0.42 -5.11 -13.84
N CYS A 16 0.50 -5.18 -12.51
CA CYS A 16 -0.46 -4.53 -11.63
C CYS A 16 -0.20 -3.03 -11.43
N ALA A 17 -1.23 -2.33 -10.98
CA ALA A 17 -1.11 -0.98 -10.45
C ALA A 17 -1.08 -1.08 -8.91
N PHE A 18 -0.03 -0.53 -8.31
CA PHE A 18 0.27 -0.67 -6.88
C PHE A 18 0.38 0.70 -6.23
N LEU A 19 -0.35 0.91 -5.14
CA LEU A 19 -0.27 2.14 -4.33
C LEU A 19 0.41 1.80 -3.00
N ASP A 20 1.50 2.51 -2.72
CA ASP A 20 2.24 2.40 -1.46
C ASP A 20 1.95 3.63 -0.61
N LEU A 21 0.97 3.52 0.29
CA LEU A 21 0.63 4.57 1.26
C LEU A 21 1.57 4.45 2.46
N TYR A 22 2.00 5.59 2.99
CA TYR A 22 3.02 5.65 4.04
C TYR A 22 4.31 4.99 3.55
N SER A 23 4.74 5.38 2.36
CA SER A 23 5.83 4.69 1.65
C SER A 23 7.20 4.78 2.33
N GLY A 24 7.42 5.78 3.17
CA GLY A 24 8.73 5.99 3.76
C GLY A 24 9.79 6.12 2.68
N THR A 25 10.85 5.35 2.77
CA THR A 25 11.94 5.34 1.78
C THR A 25 11.67 4.41 0.60
N GLY A 26 10.49 3.80 0.53
CA GLY A 26 10.00 3.13 -0.66
C GLY A 26 10.24 1.62 -0.73
N GLY A 27 10.59 0.96 0.37
CA GLY A 27 10.93 -0.47 0.34
C GLY A 27 9.88 -1.36 -0.29
N ILE A 28 8.61 -1.15 0.03
CA ILE A 28 7.50 -1.98 -0.49
C ILE A 28 7.25 -1.70 -1.97
N GLY A 29 7.05 -0.43 -2.34
CA GLY A 29 6.75 -0.08 -3.73
C GLY A 29 7.91 -0.38 -4.67
N ILE A 30 9.15 -0.22 -4.22
CA ILE A 30 10.34 -0.57 -5.02
C ILE A 30 10.37 -2.08 -5.26
N GLU A 31 10.02 -2.88 -4.25
CA GLU A 31 9.91 -4.34 -4.45
C GLU A 31 8.82 -4.67 -5.47
N ALA A 32 7.69 -3.95 -5.45
CA ALA A 32 6.63 -4.14 -6.44
C ALA A 32 7.14 -3.86 -7.86
N ILE A 33 7.90 -2.79 -8.04
CA ILE A 33 8.56 -2.48 -9.34
C ILE A 33 9.46 -3.63 -9.76
N SER A 34 10.31 -4.10 -8.84
CA SER A 34 11.25 -5.19 -9.10
C SER A 34 10.56 -6.47 -9.55
N ARG A 35 9.36 -6.71 -9.08
CA ARG A 35 8.57 -7.90 -9.41
C ARG A 35 7.61 -7.72 -10.57
N GLY A 36 7.68 -6.58 -11.26
CA GLY A 36 7.00 -6.36 -12.53
C GLY A 36 5.70 -5.57 -12.47
N ALA A 37 5.44 -4.87 -11.38
CA ALA A 37 4.29 -3.95 -11.35
C ALA A 37 4.42 -2.94 -12.49
N GLU A 38 3.33 -2.70 -13.19
CA GLU A 38 3.32 -1.77 -14.32
C GLU A 38 3.29 -0.32 -13.86
N LYS A 39 2.56 -0.04 -12.79
CA LYS A 39 2.45 1.30 -12.24
C LYS A 39 2.57 1.24 -10.73
N VAL A 40 3.44 2.08 -10.18
CA VAL A 40 3.58 2.20 -8.72
C VAL A 40 3.51 3.68 -8.37
N VAL A 41 2.65 3.99 -7.39
CA VAL A 41 2.53 5.33 -6.83
C VAL A 41 2.94 5.25 -5.36
N PHE A 42 3.85 6.14 -4.97
CA PHE A 42 4.32 6.27 -3.59
C PHE A 42 3.70 7.53 -2.97
N VAL A 43 3.15 7.39 -1.78
CA VAL A 43 2.57 8.53 -1.04
C VAL A 43 3.16 8.57 0.36
N ASP A 44 3.72 9.70 0.75
CA ASP A 44 4.20 9.94 2.10
C ASP A 44 4.11 11.42 2.42
N ASN A 45 3.88 11.75 3.67
CA ASN A 45 3.76 13.13 4.12
C ASN A 45 5.12 13.74 4.49
N SER A 46 6.13 12.94 4.72
CA SER A 46 7.46 13.39 5.16
C SER A 46 8.31 13.86 3.98
N GLU A 47 8.73 15.12 4.02
CA GLU A 47 9.63 15.68 3.01
C GLU A 47 10.94 14.90 2.95
N GLU A 48 11.48 14.54 4.11
CA GLU A 48 12.73 13.78 4.18
C GLU A 48 12.60 12.40 3.58
N SER A 49 11.51 11.70 3.88
CA SER A 49 11.24 10.38 3.28
C SER A 49 11.10 10.46 1.77
N ILE A 50 10.38 11.46 1.28
CA ILE A 50 10.20 11.66 -0.17
C ILE A 50 11.54 11.92 -0.85
N LYS A 51 12.40 12.72 -0.24
CA LYS A 51 13.73 13.00 -0.78
C LYS A 51 14.57 11.72 -0.89
N LEU A 52 14.59 10.92 0.17
CA LEU A 52 15.33 9.66 0.20
C LEU A 52 14.75 8.66 -0.80
N LEU A 53 13.43 8.59 -0.92
CA LEU A 53 12.77 7.75 -1.89
C LEU A 53 13.17 8.11 -3.32
N LYS A 54 13.17 9.40 -3.65
CA LYS A 54 13.58 9.86 -4.99
C LYS A 54 15.03 9.53 -5.28
N GLU A 55 15.92 9.64 -4.28
CA GLU A 55 17.31 9.24 -4.41
C GLU A 55 17.44 7.73 -4.68
N ASN A 56 16.67 6.92 -3.95
CA ASN A 56 16.65 5.47 -4.14
C ASN A 56 16.18 5.08 -5.54
N LEU A 57 15.11 5.69 -6.04
CA LEU A 57 14.59 5.43 -7.38
C LEU A 57 15.62 5.82 -8.45
N LYS A 58 16.28 6.95 -8.28
CA LYS A 58 17.32 7.41 -9.20
C LYS A 58 18.50 6.44 -9.23
N TYR A 59 18.94 5.99 -8.06
CA TYR A 59 20.03 5.03 -7.95
C TYR A 59 19.70 3.72 -8.66
N LEU A 60 18.47 3.26 -8.54
CA LEU A 60 18.00 2.02 -9.16
C LEU A 60 17.58 2.21 -10.63
N LYS A 61 17.62 3.45 -11.14
CA LYS A 61 17.21 3.81 -12.51
C LYS A 61 15.75 3.43 -12.77
N GLU A 62 14.91 3.61 -11.76
CA GLU A 62 13.46 3.34 -11.85
C GLU A 62 12.69 4.65 -11.84
N GLU A 63 11.60 4.67 -12.59
CA GLU A 63 10.68 5.80 -12.60
C GLU A 63 9.35 5.40 -11.98
N ALA A 64 8.80 6.28 -11.15
CA ALA A 64 7.51 6.07 -10.53
C ALA A 64 6.92 7.42 -10.11
N GLU A 65 5.62 7.45 -9.90
CA GLU A 65 4.96 8.63 -9.37
C GLU A 65 5.19 8.71 -7.87
N VAL A 66 5.70 9.84 -7.40
CA VAL A 66 5.95 10.10 -5.98
C VAL A 66 5.18 11.32 -5.57
N VAL A 67 4.29 11.19 -4.59
CA VAL A 67 3.39 12.25 -4.14
C VAL A 67 3.63 12.53 -2.67
N ARG A 68 3.98 13.77 -2.35
CA ARG A 68 4.04 14.22 -0.96
C ARG A 68 2.65 14.66 -0.54
N SER A 69 1.98 13.85 0.26
CA SER A 69 0.63 14.11 0.74
C SER A 69 0.34 13.25 1.96
N ASP A 70 -0.57 13.68 2.81
CA ASP A 70 -1.13 12.73 3.76
C ASP A 70 -2.01 11.71 3.02
N ALA A 71 -2.19 10.55 3.62
CA ALA A 71 -2.89 9.45 2.98
C ALA A 71 -4.36 9.77 2.70
N ALA A 72 -5.04 10.40 3.65
CA ALA A 72 -6.46 10.74 3.50
C ALA A 72 -6.69 11.71 2.35
N ALA A 73 -5.84 12.73 2.22
CA ALA A 73 -5.94 13.70 1.14
C ALA A 73 -5.69 13.04 -0.21
N TYR A 74 -4.71 12.16 -0.30
CA TYR A 74 -4.43 11.45 -1.55
C TYR A 74 -5.63 10.59 -1.96
N ILE A 75 -6.18 9.82 -1.03
CA ILE A 75 -7.34 8.95 -1.30
C ILE A 75 -8.51 9.78 -1.80
N ALA A 76 -8.79 10.93 -1.17
CA ALA A 76 -9.90 11.79 -1.54
C ALA A 76 -9.79 12.35 -2.95
N CYS A 77 -8.56 12.55 -3.44
CA CYS A 77 -8.30 13.19 -4.74
C CYS A 77 -7.87 12.24 -5.85
N SER A 78 -7.61 10.98 -5.54
CA SER A 78 -7.10 10.03 -6.52
C SER A 78 -8.11 9.79 -7.64
N ARG A 79 -7.62 9.82 -8.88
CA ARG A 79 -8.36 9.40 -10.08
C ARG A 79 -7.82 8.09 -10.63
N THR A 80 -6.72 7.60 -10.08
CA THR A 80 -6.12 6.33 -10.45
C THR A 80 -6.76 5.24 -9.62
N LYS A 81 -7.04 4.10 -10.23
CA LYS A 81 -7.45 2.89 -9.53
C LYS A 81 -6.29 1.92 -9.45
N PHE A 82 -6.29 1.10 -8.41
CA PHE A 82 -5.18 0.21 -8.12
C PHE A 82 -5.65 -1.22 -7.92
N ASP A 83 -4.77 -2.17 -8.22
CA ASP A 83 -4.98 -3.58 -7.94
C ASP A 83 -4.58 -3.93 -6.51
N PHE A 84 -3.54 -3.26 -6.01
CA PHE A 84 -3.10 -3.40 -4.63
C PHE A 84 -2.89 -2.03 -4.02
N ILE A 85 -3.43 -1.84 -2.81
CA ILE A 85 -3.20 -0.65 -2.00
C ILE A 85 -2.62 -1.13 -0.68
N PHE A 86 -1.34 -0.82 -0.46
CA PHE A 86 -0.63 -1.20 0.74
C PHE A 86 -0.59 -0.04 1.71
N LEU A 87 -0.89 -0.28 2.99
CA LEU A 87 -0.74 0.74 4.01
C LEU A 87 -0.12 0.17 5.28
N ASP A 88 0.87 0.91 5.79
CA ASP A 88 1.56 0.65 7.04
C ASP A 88 1.63 1.97 7.81
N PRO A 89 0.49 2.44 8.36
CA PRO A 89 0.46 3.72 9.06
C PRO A 89 1.22 3.63 10.37
N PRO A 90 1.70 4.77 10.90
CA PRO A 90 2.24 4.80 12.25
C PRO A 90 1.24 4.17 13.22
N TYR A 91 1.72 3.39 14.18
CA TYR A 91 0.83 2.62 15.07
C TYR A 91 -0.18 3.49 15.84
N ARG A 92 0.07 4.80 15.92
CA ARG A 92 -0.85 5.76 16.57
C ARG A 92 -2.07 6.08 15.72
N ASP A 93 -1.95 5.89 14.41
CA ASP A 93 -3.01 6.25 13.49
C ASP A 93 -3.99 5.10 13.35
N ASP A 94 -5.27 5.43 13.33
CA ASP A 94 -6.32 4.44 13.08
C ASP A 94 -6.47 4.27 11.56
N ALA A 95 -6.18 3.07 11.07
CA ALA A 95 -6.28 2.76 9.65
C ALA A 95 -7.71 2.57 9.17
N LYS A 96 -8.66 2.30 10.06
CA LYS A 96 -10.04 1.99 9.67
C LYS A 96 -10.70 3.06 8.81
N PRO A 97 -10.65 4.35 9.19
CA PRO A 97 -11.24 5.40 8.35
C PRO A 97 -10.62 5.48 6.96
N LEU A 98 -9.30 5.22 6.86
CA LEU A 98 -8.60 5.23 5.56
C LEU A 98 -9.08 4.09 4.67
N ILE A 99 -9.20 2.90 5.23
CA ILE A 99 -9.66 1.71 4.49
C ILE A 99 -11.09 1.92 4.01
N THR A 100 -11.98 2.44 4.88
CA THR A 100 -13.34 2.77 4.49
C THR A 100 -13.36 3.82 3.38
N ALA A 101 -12.50 4.84 3.47
CA ALA A 101 -12.40 5.88 2.44
C ALA A 101 -11.95 5.33 1.09
N ILE A 102 -11.04 4.38 1.07
CA ILE A 102 -10.61 3.70 -0.16
C ILE A 102 -11.80 3.02 -0.83
N ALA A 103 -12.60 2.30 -0.05
CA ALA A 103 -13.80 1.64 -0.56
C ALA A 103 -14.82 2.64 -1.09
N GLU A 104 -15.11 3.69 -0.32
CA GLU A 104 -16.09 4.71 -0.71
C GLU A 104 -15.65 5.49 -1.96
N ARG A 105 -14.37 5.78 -2.08
CA ARG A 105 -13.83 6.50 -3.22
C ARG A 105 -13.77 5.64 -4.49
N GLY A 106 -13.81 4.31 -4.33
CA GLY A 106 -13.82 3.40 -5.47
C GLY A 106 -12.49 3.34 -6.24
N ILE A 107 -11.37 3.47 -5.54
CA ILE A 107 -10.04 3.45 -6.17
C ILE A 107 -9.39 2.07 -6.21
N LEU A 108 -10.14 1.04 -5.84
CA LEU A 108 -9.67 -0.34 -5.96
C LEU A 108 -10.31 -0.98 -7.20
N ASN A 109 -9.48 -1.55 -8.08
CA ASN A 109 -9.96 -2.29 -9.25
C ASN A 109 -10.73 -3.54 -8.81
N ASP A 110 -11.59 -4.05 -9.67
CA ASP A 110 -12.30 -5.32 -9.41
C ASP A 110 -11.30 -6.44 -9.14
N GLY A 111 -11.50 -7.17 -8.06
CA GLY A 111 -10.58 -8.22 -7.63
C GLY A 111 -9.34 -7.69 -6.92
N GLY A 112 -9.21 -6.40 -6.77
CA GLY A 112 -8.09 -5.79 -6.07
C GLY A 112 -8.17 -6.00 -4.56
N ARG A 113 -7.05 -5.76 -3.88
CA ARG A 113 -6.94 -5.94 -2.44
C ARG A 113 -6.28 -4.77 -1.75
N ILE A 114 -6.79 -4.48 -0.56
CA ILE A 114 -6.14 -3.57 0.37
C ILE A 114 -5.32 -4.43 1.33
N ILE A 115 -4.04 -4.09 1.50
CA ILE A 115 -3.12 -4.82 2.37
C ILE A 115 -2.74 -3.89 3.52
N TYR A 116 -3.15 -4.26 4.73
CA TYR A 116 -2.87 -3.48 5.93
C TYR A 116 -1.86 -4.23 6.79
N GLU A 117 -0.69 -3.64 6.98
CA GLU A 117 0.34 -4.17 7.87
C GLU A 117 0.22 -3.52 9.25
N HIS A 118 0.18 -4.36 10.29
CA HIS A 118 0.16 -3.91 11.68
C HIS A 118 0.84 -4.94 12.58
N SER A 119 1.02 -4.60 13.85
CA SER A 119 1.67 -5.49 14.83
C SER A 119 0.72 -5.95 15.93
N ASP A 120 -0.47 -5.35 16.01
CA ASP A 120 -1.49 -5.74 16.98
C ASP A 120 -2.38 -6.81 16.36
N GLY A 121 -3.08 -7.59 17.14
CA GLY A 121 -4.00 -8.59 16.63
C GLY A 121 -5.01 -8.06 15.61
N SER A 122 -5.99 -8.86 15.22
CA SER A 122 -7.01 -8.47 14.25
C SER A 122 -7.60 -7.10 14.57
N CYS A 123 -7.69 -6.24 13.56
CA CYS A 123 -8.34 -4.94 13.75
C CYS A 123 -9.86 -5.02 13.66
N GLY A 124 -10.42 -6.23 13.47
CA GLY A 124 -11.85 -6.43 13.40
C GLY A 124 -12.48 -6.00 12.09
N ASP A 125 -13.80 -5.84 12.12
CA ASP A 125 -14.57 -5.46 10.95
C ASP A 125 -14.37 -3.98 10.61
N ILE A 126 -14.28 -3.70 9.32
CA ILE A 126 -14.16 -2.35 8.80
C ILE A 126 -15.28 -2.11 7.81
N GLU A 127 -16.00 -0.99 7.99
CA GLU A 127 -17.14 -0.67 7.14
C GLU A 127 -16.71 -0.50 5.68
N GLY A 128 -17.47 -1.12 4.79
CA GLY A 128 -17.28 -1.00 3.34
C GLY A 128 -16.34 -2.02 2.73
N VAL A 129 -15.66 -2.83 3.54
CA VAL A 129 -14.72 -3.85 3.05
C VAL A 129 -14.92 -5.17 3.78
N LYS A 130 -14.41 -6.23 3.17
CA LYS A 130 -14.46 -7.58 3.71
C LYS A 130 -13.03 -8.09 3.93
N LEU A 131 -12.74 -8.55 5.15
CA LEU A 131 -11.48 -9.22 5.45
C LEU A 131 -11.49 -10.60 4.80
N VAL A 132 -10.55 -10.86 3.89
CA VAL A 132 -10.49 -12.13 3.15
C VAL A 132 -9.33 -13.02 3.58
N ASP A 133 -8.30 -12.47 4.20
CA ASP A 133 -7.16 -13.26 4.68
C ASP A 133 -6.39 -12.48 5.73
N THR A 134 -5.73 -13.20 6.64
CA THR A 134 -4.81 -12.64 7.63
C THR A 134 -3.58 -13.54 7.68
N ARG A 135 -2.42 -12.94 7.55
CA ARG A 135 -1.13 -13.66 7.61
C ARG A 135 -0.23 -13.06 8.66
N ASN A 136 0.36 -13.93 9.48
CA ASN A 136 1.25 -13.54 10.57
C ASN A 136 2.69 -13.94 10.24
N TYR A 137 3.61 -12.98 10.32
CA TYR A 137 5.04 -13.20 10.10
C TYR A 137 5.83 -12.53 11.22
N GLY A 138 6.14 -13.30 12.28
CA GLY A 138 6.75 -12.73 13.47
C GLY A 138 5.80 -11.75 14.15
N ILE A 139 6.23 -10.50 14.32
CA ILE A 139 5.38 -9.46 14.88
C ILE A 139 4.53 -8.75 13.82
N ALA A 140 4.82 -8.96 12.54
CA ALA A 140 4.07 -8.33 11.45
C ALA A 140 2.82 -9.15 11.13
N VAL A 141 1.70 -8.45 10.99
CA VAL A 141 0.42 -9.03 10.57
C VAL A 141 -0.02 -8.32 9.31
N PHE A 142 -0.36 -9.09 8.28
CA PHE A 142 -0.94 -8.56 7.05
C PHE A 142 -2.41 -8.96 6.98
N ASP A 143 -3.30 -7.98 6.96
CA ASP A 143 -4.72 -8.19 6.71
C ASP A 143 -5.03 -7.79 5.27
N PHE A 144 -5.76 -8.66 4.58
CA PHE A 144 -6.15 -8.45 3.18
C PHE A 144 -7.65 -8.21 3.11
N TYR A 145 -8.03 -7.09 2.52
CA TYR A 145 -9.43 -6.70 2.37
C TYR A 145 -9.82 -6.59 0.90
N GLU A 146 -11.07 -6.93 0.60
CA GLU A 146 -11.70 -6.69 -0.69
C GLU A 146 -12.95 -5.83 -0.49
N VAL A 147 -13.35 -5.17 -1.53
CA VAL A 147 -14.58 -4.37 -1.52
C VAL A 147 -15.77 -5.20 -1.97
#